data_9db5ab024ac1b82905311b2a557eb0f0
#
_entry.id   9db5ab024ac1b82905311b2a557eb0f0
#
_cell.length_a   1.000
_cell.length_b   1.000
_cell.length_c   1.000
_cell.angle_alpha   90.00
_cell.angle_beta   90.00
_cell.angle_gamma   90.00
#
_symmetry.space_group_name_H-M   'P 1'
#
loop_
_entity.id
_entity.type
_entity.pdbx_description
1 polymer ?
#
loop_
_entity_poly.entity_id
_entity_poly.type
_entity_poly.pdbx_seq_one_letter_code
_entity_poly.pdbx_strand_id
1 'polypeptide(L)'
;MPAIRRHTPEPLRWADSSDVRIRVGFGFGGAARPDDHDAFGHLVDDLERLGFDSLWVSERAGSATLDPMVAMAYAAGRTERLKFGPAVMVLPGRNPVLCAKALASLDRISNGRALPAFGLGIADTAEQQAFGVQRSERAAWFDEALPLIRRLWTGDVVDHDGERFRLDGVRILPRPVQDPFEVWLGGQAPSELRRCGRLGDGWLPSFTTPAAVADGIRLVSETAAAHGRSIDPEHFGALVPFVHAALPERFAQRLRDRQPDLDPAEVVAHGIRGLRSRLEELVSVGASKFVAFPLDEPSDWHATVEDVATELLPLQT
;
A
#
# COMPACT_ATOMS: atom_id res chain seq x y z
N MET A 1 -44.17 -7.37 28.61
CA MET A 1 -42.85 -6.97 28.09
C MET A 1 -42.70 -7.53 26.70
N PRO A 2 -42.60 -6.73 25.63
CA PRO A 2 -42.42 -7.24 24.28
C PRO A 2 -40.95 -7.66 24.08
N ALA A 3 -40.72 -8.84 23.47
CA ALA A 3 -39.43 -9.40 23.17
C ALA A 3 -38.68 -8.56 22.12
N ILE A 4 -37.48 -8.08 22.47
CA ILE A 4 -36.58 -7.40 21.57
C ILE A 4 -36.10 -8.44 20.53
N ARG A 5 -36.60 -8.35 19.30
CA ARG A 5 -36.06 -9.09 18.15
C ARG A 5 -34.64 -8.62 17.92
N ARG A 6 -33.68 -9.50 18.14
CA ARG A 6 -32.29 -9.30 17.71
C ARG A 6 -32.29 -9.29 16.18
N HIS A 7 -32.04 -8.12 15.59
CA HIS A 7 -31.78 -7.98 14.18
C HIS A 7 -30.38 -8.57 13.93
N THR A 8 -30.32 -9.74 13.35
CA THR A 8 -29.10 -10.27 12.75
C THR A 8 -28.88 -9.46 11.46
N PRO A 9 -27.78 -8.71 11.30
CA PRO A 9 -27.54 -8.05 10.04
C PRO A 9 -27.36 -9.12 8.95
N GLU A 10 -28.08 -8.95 7.83
CA GLU A 10 -27.83 -9.75 6.64
C GLU A 10 -26.34 -9.66 6.26
N PRO A 11 -25.70 -10.77 5.85
CA PRO A 11 -24.36 -10.70 5.31
C PRO A 11 -24.37 -9.74 4.10
N LEU A 12 -23.47 -8.78 4.10
CA LEU A 12 -23.22 -7.91 2.94
C LEU A 12 -23.08 -8.83 1.73
N ARG A 13 -24.05 -8.80 0.81
CA ARG A 13 -23.91 -9.43 -0.49
C ARG A 13 -22.87 -8.59 -1.23
N TRP A 14 -21.66 -9.11 -1.30
CA TRP A 14 -20.65 -8.61 -2.23
C TRP A 14 -21.28 -8.69 -3.63
N ALA A 15 -21.24 -7.59 -4.38
CA ALA A 15 -21.60 -7.57 -5.78
C ALA A 15 -20.96 -8.81 -6.45
N ASP A 16 -21.67 -9.49 -7.35
CA ASP A 16 -21.22 -10.71 -8.00
C ASP A 16 -19.73 -10.60 -8.32
N SER A 17 -18.91 -11.48 -7.75
CA SER A 17 -17.44 -11.41 -7.79
C SER A 17 -16.86 -11.50 -9.21
N SER A 18 -17.72 -11.65 -10.22
CA SER A 18 -17.38 -11.69 -11.64
C SER A 18 -16.97 -10.33 -12.22
N ASP A 19 -17.30 -9.20 -11.58
CA ASP A 19 -17.08 -7.85 -12.14
C ASP A 19 -15.89 -7.12 -11.53
N VAL A 20 -15.29 -7.64 -10.43
CA VAL A 20 -14.14 -7.01 -9.77
C VAL A 20 -12.84 -7.42 -10.47
N ARG A 21 -12.10 -6.44 -10.98
CA ARG A 21 -10.84 -6.70 -11.68
C ARG A 21 -9.71 -7.02 -10.73
N ILE A 22 -9.05 -8.15 -10.96
CA ILE A 22 -7.86 -8.54 -10.21
C ILE A 22 -6.63 -7.87 -10.83
N ARG A 23 -5.79 -7.28 -10.00
CA ARG A 23 -4.54 -6.63 -10.38
C ARG A 23 -3.37 -7.24 -9.62
N VAL A 24 -2.32 -7.60 -10.34
CA VAL A 24 -1.10 -8.17 -9.76
C VAL A 24 0.06 -7.20 -9.97
N GLY A 25 0.61 -6.71 -8.89
CA GLY A 25 1.84 -5.94 -8.84
C GLY A 25 2.98 -6.75 -8.24
N PHE A 26 4.16 -6.19 -8.31
CA PHE A 26 5.36 -6.72 -7.70
C PHE A 26 5.98 -5.67 -6.78
N GLY A 27 6.52 -6.09 -5.65
CA GLY A 27 7.15 -5.18 -4.70
C GLY A 27 8.45 -5.74 -4.15
N PHE A 28 9.29 -4.87 -3.63
CA PHE A 28 10.52 -5.24 -2.98
C PHE A 28 10.85 -4.34 -1.80
N GLY A 29 11.71 -4.84 -0.91
CA GLY A 29 12.17 -4.09 0.25
C GLY A 29 12.85 -4.97 1.28
N GLY A 30 13.45 -4.34 2.28
CA GLY A 30 14.12 -5.06 3.36
C GLY A 30 15.35 -5.84 2.91
N ALA A 31 15.28 -7.17 2.94
CA ALA A 31 16.40 -8.03 2.56
C ALA A 31 16.41 -8.38 1.07
N ALA A 32 15.23 -8.49 0.46
CA ALA A 32 15.10 -8.77 -0.96
C ALA A 32 14.95 -7.44 -1.74
N ARG A 33 16.01 -7.02 -2.39
CA ARG A 33 16.05 -5.78 -3.17
C ARG A 33 17.08 -5.87 -4.28
N PRO A 34 16.82 -5.27 -5.44
CA PRO A 34 17.88 -5.03 -6.41
C PRO A 34 18.84 -3.99 -5.82
N ASP A 35 20.12 -4.32 -5.69
CA ASP A 35 21.09 -3.54 -4.93
C ASP A 35 22.00 -2.64 -5.78
N ASP A 36 21.88 -2.71 -7.09
CA ASP A 36 22.58 -1.83 -8.01
C ASP A 36 21.67 -1.23 -9.08
N HIS A 37 22.22 -0.27 -9.84
CA HIS A 37 21.51 0.46 -10.89
C HIS A 37 20.97 -0.46 -11.99
N ASP A 38 21.78 -1.41 -12.44
CA ASP A 38 21.42 -2.28 -13.56
C ASP A 38 20.35 -3.30 -13.12
N ALA A 39 20.51 -3.90 -11.94
CA ALA A 39 19.53 -4.84 -11.38
C ALA A 39 18.17 -4.18 -11.18
N PHE A 40 18.11 -2.96 -10.64
CA PHE A 40 16.84 -2.23 -10.50
C PHE A 40 16.24 -1.85 -11.85
N GLY A 41 17.08 -1.40 -12.80
CA GLY A 41 16.64 -1.07 -14.15
C GLY A 41 16.04 -2.28 -14.88
N HIS A 42 16.70 -3.43 -14.83
CA HIS A 42 16.22 -4.66 -15.43
C HIS A 42 14.92 -5.15 -14.78
N LEU A 43 14.80 -5.07 -13.45
CA LEU A 43 13.55 -5.39 -12.76
C LEU A 43 12.39 -4.54 -13.28
N VAL A 44 12.57 -3.23 -13.41
CA VAL A 44 11.54 -2.32 -13.91
C VAL A 44 11.13 -2.66 -15.34
N ASP A 45 12.11 -2.95 -16.21
CA ASP A 45 11.87 -3.33 -17.62
C ASP A 45 11.11 -4.66 -17.71
N ASP A 46 11.47 -5.64 -16.89
CA ASP A 46 10.80 -6.95 -16.86
C ASP A 46 9.35 -6.83 -16.38
N LEU A 47 9.09 -6.03 -15.34
CA LEU A 47 7.72 -5.80 -14.87
C LEU A 47 6.85 -5.15 -15.96
N GLU A 48 7.38 -4.16 -16.68
CA GLU A 48 6.71 -3.53 -17.82
C GLU A 48 6.49 -4.52 -18.96
N ARG A 49 7.51 -5.26 -19.35
CA ARG A 49 7.49 -6.22 -20.45
C ARG A 49 6.47 -7.35 -20.21
N LEU A 50 6.46 -7.89 -19.01
CA LEU A 50 5.60 -9.03 -18.62
C LEU A 50 4.15 -8.61 -18.37
N GLY A 51 3.88 -7.32 -18.16
CA GLY A 51 2.52 -6.80 -17.98
C GLY A 51 2.02 -6.82 -16.52
N PHE A 52 2.91 -6.71 -15.54
CA PHE A 52 2.48 -6.43 -14.17
C PHE A 52 1.71 -5.10 -14.10
N ASP A 53 0.67 -5.05 -13.25
CA ASP A 53 -0.09 -3.82 -13.06
C ASP A 53 0.75 -2.73 -12.40
N SER A 54 1.60 -3.09 -11.44
CA SER A 54 2.28 -2.08 -10.65
C SER A 54 3.55 -2.56 -9.94
N LEU A 55 4.47 -1.62 -9.72
CA LEU A 55 5.68 -1.75 -8.89
C LEU A 55 5.45 -1.08 -7.54
N TRP A 56 5.89 -1.73 -6.45
CA TRP A 56 5.75 -1.23 -5.09
C TRP A 56 7.07 -1.22 -4.34
N VAL A 57 7.43 -0.08 -3.76
CA VAL A 57 8.72 0.15 -3.09
C VAL A 57 8.50 0.43 -1.62
N SER A 58 9.09 -0.38 -0.74
CA SER A 58 9.03 -0.14 0.71
C SER A 58 9.84 1.07 1.12
N GLU A 59 9.34 1.85 2.07
CA GLU A 59 10.10 2.94 2.70
C GLU A 59 10.62 2.53 4.07
N ARG A 60 11.93 2.62 4.24
CA ARG A 60 12.64 2.39 5.50
C ARG A 60 13.90 3.26 5.52
N ALA A 61 13.92 4.31 6.33
CA ALA A 61 15.04 5.25 6.39
C ALA A 61 16.38 4.57 6.77
N GLY A 62 16.32 3.57 7.65
CA GLY A 62 17.50 2.85 8.11
C GLY A 62 17.85 1.58 7.32
N SER A 63 17.18 1.29 6.20
CA SER A 63 17.49 0.13 5.37
C SER A 63 18.25 0.51 4.10
N ALA A 64 18.78 -0.49 3.40
CA ALA A 64 19.42 -0.27 2.10
C ALA A 64 18.43 -0.21 0.92
N THR A 65 17.12 -0.13 1.19
CA THR A 65 16.12 0.11 0.14
C THR A 65 16.26 1.53 -0.41
N LEU A 66 15.98 1.68 -1.70
CA LEU A 66 15.95 3.00 -2.34
C LEU A 66 14.85 3.87 -1.71
N ASP A 67 15.06 5.19 -1.68
CA ASP A 67 13.96 6.11 -1.39
C ASP A 67 12.83 5.92 -2.42
N PRO A 68 11.58 5.73 -1.97
CA PRO A 68 10.49 5.41 -2.89
C PRO A 68 10.22 6.50 -3.93
N MET A 69 10.39 7.78 -3.61
CA MET A 69 10.19 8.85 -4.59
C MET A 69 11.25 8.82 -5.70
N VAL A 70 12.49 8.50 -5.33
CA VAL A 70 13.59 8.37 -6.30
C VAL A 70 13.39 7.15 -7.18
N ALA A 71 13.05 6.00 -6.58
CA ALA A 71 12.81 4.75 -7.30
C ALA A 71 11.59 4.87 -8.25
N MET A 72 10.50 5.46 -7.79
CA MET A 72 9.30 5.69 -8.61
C MET A 72 9.56 6.67 -9.76
N ALA A 73 10.34 7.73 -9.54
CA ALA A 73 10.69 8.67 -10.61
C ALA A 73 11.57 8.00 -11.69
N TYR A 74 12.51 7.15 -11.28
CA TYR A 74 13.31 6.35 -12.20
C TYR A 74 12.43 5.38 -13.00
N ALA A 75 11.55 4.64 -12.34
CA ALA A 75 10.62 3.72 -13.00
C ALA A 75 9.67 4.46 -13.97
N ALA A 76 9.17 5.63 -13.59
CA ALA A 76 8.33 6.48 -14.44
C ALA A 76 8.97 6.87 -15.75
N GLY A 77 10.27 7.23 -15.72
CA GLY A 77 11.02 7.59 -16.91
C GLY A 77 11.41 6.42 -17.81
N ARG A 78 11.25 5.19 -17.33
CA ARG A 78 11.67 3.96 -18.00
C ARG A 78 10.51 3.12 -18.56
N THR A 79 9.29 3.43 -18.16
CA THR A 79 8.08 2.65 -18.48
C THR A 79 6.98 3.52 -19.04
N GLU A 80 6.00 2.89 -19.72
CA GLU A 80 4.85 3.58 -20.32
C GLU A 80 3.50 3.18 -19.67
N ARG A 81 3.39 1.95 -19.14
CA ARG A 81 2.15 1.39 -18.59
C ARG A 81 2.22 1.05 -17.11
N LEU A 82 3.38 0.59 -16.65
CA LEU A 82 3.60 0.17 -15.27
C LEU A 82 3.23 1.31 -14.31
N LYS A 83 2.30 1.07 -13.41
CA LYS A 83 2.01 1.97 -12.30
C LYS A 83 3.03 1.76 -11.18
N PHE A 84 3.15 2.68 -10.28
CA PHE A 84 4.09 2.55 -9.17
C PHE A 84 3.61 3.27 -7.93
N GLY A 85 3.89 2.67 -6.77
CA GLY A 85 3.55 3.22 -5.47
C GLY A 85 4.53 2.83 -4.37
N PRO A 86 4.57 3.59 -3.28
CA PRO A 86 5.28 3.16 -2.08
C PRO A 86 4.46 2.11 -1.33
N ALA A 87 5.10 1.18 -0.64
CA ALA A 87 4.40 0.17 0.15
C ALA A 87 4.85 0.13 1.63
N VAL A 88 4.55 1.13 2.41
CA VAL A 88 3.89 2.40 2.16
C VAL A 88 4.84 3.55 2.51
N MET A 89 4.58 4.76 2.01
CA MET A 89 5.33 5.96 2.41
C MET A 89 4.90 6.41 3.81
N VAL A 90 5.87 6.73 4.65
CA VAL A 90 5.62 7.28 5.99
C VAL A 90 5.21 8.75 5.86
N LEU A 91 3.93 9.06 6.11
CA LEU A 91 3.44 10.43 6.02
C LEU A 91 3.83 11.31 7.22
N PRO A 92 3.78 10.83 8.48
CA PRO A 92 4.22 11.62 9.62
C PRO A 92 5.69 12.05 9.51
N GLY A 93 5.97 13.32 9.76
CA GLY A 93 7.30 13.93 9.61
C GLY A 93 7.53 14.60 8.26
N ARG A 94 6.68 14.36 7.26
CA ARG A 94 6.78 15.01 5.95
C ARG A 94 6.04 16.33 5.94
N ASN A 95 6.63 17.34 5.30
CA ASN A 95 5.92 18.56 4.99
C ASN A 95 4.83 18.28 3.93
N PRO A 96 3.53 18.52 4.23
CA PRO A 96 2.43 18.16 3.34
C PRO A 96 2.47 18.92 1.99
N VAL A 97 2.96 20.16 1.97
CA VAL A 97 3.07 20.96 0.74
C VAL A 97 4.12 20.37 -0.19
N LEU A 98 5.30 20.03 0.35
CA LEU A 98 6.38 19.45 -0.45
C LEU A 98 6.03 18.02 -0.89
N CYS A 99 5.37 17.24 -0.05
CA CYS A 99 4.87 15.91 -0.39
C CYS A 99 3.82 15.98 -1.50
N ALA A 100 2.83 16.87 -1.38
CA ALA A 100 1.82 17.10 -2.40
C ALA A 100 2.45 17.52 -3.74
N LYS A 101 3.41 18.45 -3.71
CA LYS A 101 4.14 18.91 -4.88
C LYS A 101 4.90 17.79 -5.59
N ALA A 102 5.63 16.98 -4.83
CA ALA A 102 6.44 15.89 -5.39
C ALA A 102 5.54 14.82 -6.06
N LEU A 103 4.49 14.38 -5.39
CA LEU A 103 3.55 13.38 -5.92
C LEU A 103 2.76 13.89 -7.13
N ALA A 104 2.28 15.13 -7.10
CA ALA A 104 1.60 15.73 -8.25
C ALA A 104 2.54 15.87 -9.47
N SER A 105 3.83 16.18 -9.24
CA SER A 105 4.83 16.23 -10.30
C SER A 105 5.08 14.84 -10.89
N LEU A 106 5.23 13.83 -10.04
CA LEU A 106 5.43 12.43 -10.45
C LEU A 106 4.23 11.91 -11.25
N ASP A 107 3.01 12.19 -10.78
CA ASP A 107 1.79 11.82 -11.49
C ASP A 107 1.71 12.48 -12.86
N ARG A 108 2.07 13.76 -12.95
CA ARG A 108 2.08 14.51 -14.21
C ARG A 108 3.09 13.96 -15.21
N ILE A 109 4.35 13.73 -14.80
CA ILE A 109 5.39 13.25 -15.73
C ILE A 109 5.18 11.78 -16.13
N SER A 110 4.49 11.00 -15.31
CA SER A 110 4.15 9.61 -15.59
C SER A 110 2.82 9.43 -16.32
N ASN A 111 2.10 10.50 -16.61
CA ASN A 111 0.78 10.47 -17.22
C ASN A 111 -0.25 9.66 -16.42
N GLY A 112 -0.35 9.92 -15.11
CA GLY A 112 -1.38 9.34 -14.23
C GLY A 112 -1.08 7.92 -13.75
N ARG A 113 0.18 7.53 -13.59
CA ARG A 113 0.57 6.17 -13.15
C ARG A 113 1.00 6.06 -11.69
N ALA A 114 1.05 7.18 -10.97
CA ALA A 114 1.38 7.17 -9.55
C ALA A 114 0.23 6.64 -8.69
N LEU A 115 0.56 5.81 -7.70
CA LEU A 115 -0.36 5.23 -6.73
C LEU A 115 0.07 5.66 -5.31
N PRO A 116 -0.30 6.84 -4.83
CA PRO A 116 0.07 7.27 -3.48
C PRO A 116 -0.44 6.31 -2.44
N ALA A 117 0.45 5.79 -1.60
CA ALA A 117 0.07 4.94 -0.49
C ALA A 117 0.82 5.34 0.78
N PHE A 118 0.09 5.58 1.86
CA PHE A 118 0.64 6.13 3.09
C PHE A 118 0.39 5.25 4.31
N GLY A 119 1.29 5.35 5.28
CA GLY A 119 1.19 4.72 6.58
C GLY A 119 1.78 5.58 7.70
N LEU A 120 1.62 5.10 8.93
CA LEU A 120 2.17 5.76 10.11
C LEU A 120 3.66 5.51 10.34
N GLY A 121 4.25 4.60 9.58
CA GLY A 121 5.59 4.08 9.84
C GLY A 121 5.63 3.05 10.97
N ILE A 122 6.74 2.35 11.10
CA ILE A 122 6.93 1.31 12.11
C ILE A 122 7.22 1.89 13.50
N ALA A 123 7.06 1.06 14.53
CA ALA A 123 7.38 1.41 15.91
C ALA A 123 8.88 1.15 16.21
N ASP A 124 9.76 1.88 15.54
CA ASP A 124 11.20 1.80 15.68
C ASP A 124 11.76 3.17 16.05
N THR A 125 12.67 3.22 17.04
CA THR A 125 13.19 4.49 17.57
C THR A 125 14.07 5.23 16.56
N ALA A 126 14.87 4.51 15.75
CA ALA A 126 15.71 5.13 14.74
C ALA A 126 14.87 5.72 13.60
N GLU A 127 13.83 5.02 13.17
CA GLU A 127 12.86 5.54 12.20
C GLU A 127 12.14 6.78 12.74
N GLN A 128 11.72 6.79 14.01
CA GLN A 128 11.10 7.98 14.62
C GLN A 128 12.05 9.18 14.64
N GLN A 129 13.34 8.96 14.91
CA GLN A 129 14.35 10.02 14.85
C GLN A 129 14.55 10.52 13.40
N ALA A 130 14.62 9.60 12.43
CA ALA A 130 14.79 9.96 11.04
C ALA A 130 13.63 10.81 10.50
N PHE A 131 12.39 10.47 10.87
CA PHE A 131 11.20 11.24 10.48
C PHE A 131 10.90 12.43 11.40
N GLY A 132 11.60 12.57 12.53
CA GLY A 132 11.42 13.69 13.45
C GLY A 132 10.07 13.73 14.17
N VAL A 133 9.37 12.59 14.32
CA VAL A 133 8.02 12.51 14.90
C VAL A 133 7.93 11.41 15.95
N GLN A 134 7.43 11.75 17.13
CA GLN A 134 7.19 10.78 18.19
C GLN A 134 6.01 9.85 17.85
N ARG A 135 6.07 8.61 18.35
CA ARG A 135 5.02 7.61 18.08
C ARG A 135 3.61 8.10 18.45
N SER A 136 3.47 8.82 19.55
CA SER A 136 2.19 9.36 20.05
C SER A 136 1.59 10.44 19.15
N GLU A 137 2.41 11.11 18.34
CA GLU A 137 1.99 12.23 17.50
C GLU A 137 1.62 11.82 16.08
N ARG A 138 2.06 10.63 15.64
CA ARG A 138 1.97 10.20 14.23
C ARG A 138 0.54 10.17 13.72
N ALA A 139 -0.42 9.75 14.55
CA ALA A 139 -1.82 9.67 14.17
C ALA A 139 -2.42 11.06 13.90
N ALA A 140 -2.20 12.01 14.80
CA ALA A 140 -2.69 13.39 14.64
C ALA A 140 -1.99 14.09 13.48
N TRP A 141 -0.67 13.87 13.30
CA TRP A 141 0.05 14.38 12.13
C TRP A 141 -0.59 13.91 10.83
N PHE A 142 -0.85 12.61 10.73
CA PHE A 142 -1.44 12.01 9.55
C PHE A 142 -2.84 12.55 9.25
N ASP A 143 -3.67 12.63 10.30
CA ASP A 143 -5.07 13.04 10.21
C ASP A 143 -5.21 14.52 9.78
N GLU A 144 -4.20 15.37 10.01
CA GLU A 144 -4.14 16.74 9.52
C GLU A 144 -3.47 16.84 8.14
N ALA A 145 -2.37 16.10 7.91
CA ALA A 145 -1.58 16.20 6.69
C ALA A 145 -2.31 15.69 5.45
N LEU A 146 -2.98 14.53 5.52
CA LEU A 146 -3.61 13.93 4.32
C LEU A 146 -4.76 14.77 3.74
N PRO A 147 -5.72 15.28 4.53
CA PRO A 147 -6.73 16.21 4.01
C PRO A 147 -6.12 17.48 3.40
N LEU A 148 -5.04 18.00 4.01
CA LEU A 148 -4.34 19.18 3.50
C LEU A 148 -3.68 18.88 2.15
N ILE A 149 -3.01 17.74 1.99
CA ILE A 149 -2.45 17.27 0.71
C ILE A 149 -3.52 17.22 -0.37
N ARG A 150 -4.70 16.66 -0.08
CA ARG A 150 -5.81 16.57 -1.04
C ARG A 150 -6.30 17.96 -1.48
N ARG A 151 -6.42 18.91 -0.55
CA ARG A 151 -6.76 20.29 -0.88
C ARG A 151 -5.72 20.95 -1.76
N LEU A 152 -4.43 20.72 -1.51
CA LEU A 152 -3.34 21.27 -2.34
C LEU A 152 -3.35 20.70 -3.77
N TRP A 153 -3.79 19.46 -3.98
CA TRP A 153 -3.89 18.86 -5.32
C TRP A 153 -4.99 19.45 -6.20
N THR A 154 -5.98 20.13 -5.65
CA THR A 154 -6.97 20.84 -6.46
C THR A 154 -6.35 21.95 -7.32
N GLY A 155 -5.19 22.46 -6.91
CA GLY A 155 -4.52 23.59 -7.57
C GLY A 155 -5.09 24.94 -7.19
N ASP A 156 -6.01 24.97 -6.21
CA ASP A 156 -6.56 26.21 -5.64
C ASP A 156 -5.58 26.81 -4.62
N VAL A 157 -5.81 28.06 -4.26
CA VAL A 157 -5.15 28.69 -3.13
C VAL A 157 -5.69 28.10 -1.83
N VAL A 158 -4.79 27.69 -0.95
CA VAL A 158 -5.14 27.02 0.30
C VAL A 158 -4.65 27.84 1.48
N ASP A 159 -5.63 28.26 2.30
CA ASP A 159 -5.42 28.72 3.66
C ASP A 159 -5.70 27.58 4.63
N HIS A 160 -4.85 27.42 5.64
CA HIS A 160 -4.97 26.41 6.67
C HIS A 160 -4.40 26.91 7.98
N ASP A 161 -5.20 26.89 9.03
CA ASP A 161 -4.77 27.19 10.40
C ASP A 161 -5.08 25.98 11.28
N GLY A 162 -4.18 24.98 11.19
CA GLY A 162 -4.26 23.75 11.95
C GLY A 162 -3.35 23.74 13.18
N GLU A 163 -3.38 22.64 13.87
CA GLU A 163 -2.53 22.43 15.06
C GLU A 163 -1.04 22.36 14.67
N ARG A 164 -0.73 21.71 13.55
CA ARG A 164 0.64 21.41 13.10
C ARG A 164 1.06 22.21 11.87
N PHE A 165 0.12 22.51 10.99
CA PHE A 165 0.41 23.20 9.73
C PHE A 165 -0.36 24.52 9.66
N ARG A 166 0.35 25.56 9.21
CA ARG A 166 -0.26 26.86 8.92
C ARG A 166 0.16 27.30 7.53
N LEU A 167 -0.82 27.58 6.71
CA LEU A 167 -0.63 28.05 5.34
C LEU A 167 -1.48 29.30 5.13
N ASP A 168 -0.90 30.29 4.48
CA ASP A 168 -1.54 31.54 4.09
C ASP A 168 -1.30 31.73 2.59
N GLY A 169 -2.35 31.59 1.80
CA GLY A 169 -2.30 31.79 0.36
C GLY A 169 -1.43 30.79 -0.42
N VAL A 170 -1.22 29.57 0.09
CA VAL A 170 -0.33 28.59 -0.55
C VAL A 170 -1.03 27.89 -1.70
N ARG A 171 -0.37 27.81 -2.84
CA ARG A 171 -0.83 27.08 -4.02
C ARG A 171 0.28 26.18 -4.56
N ILE A 172 -0.05 24.96 -4.99
CA ILE A 172 0.89 24.09 -5.70
C ILE A 172 0.43 23.83 -7.15
N LEU A 173 1.40 23.80 -8.07
CA LEU A 173 1.26 23.43 -9.47
C LEU A 173 2.49 22.61 -9.89
N PRO A 174 2.41 21.68 -10.85
CA PRO A 174 1.18 21.31 -11.59
C PRO A 174 0.18 20.57 -10.72
N ARG A 175 -1.07 20.55 -11.14
CA ARG A 175 -2.06 19.60 -10.59
C ARG A 175 -1.70 18.19 -11.04
N PRO A 176 -2.09 17.14 -10.29
CA PRO A 176 -2.05 15.76 -10.78
C PRO A 176 -2.79 15.61 -12.13
N VAL A 177 -2.52 14.53 -12.85
CA VAL A 177 -3.34 14.14 -14.02
C VAL A 177 -4.60 13.44 -13.54
N GLN A 178 -4.45 12.60 -12.52
CA GLN A 178 -5.58 11.87 -11.91
C GLN A 178 -6.48 12.84 -11.15
N ASP A 179 -7.80 12.70 -11.33
CA ASP A 179 -8.83 13.47 -10.62
C ASP A 179 -10.07 12.58 -10.38
N PRO A 180 -10.29 12.08 -9.16
CA PRO A 180 -9.47 12.29 -7.96
C PRO A 180 -8.11 11.57 -8.03
N PHE A 181 -7.10 12.13 -7.35
CA PHE A 181 -5.84 11.46 -7.14
C PHE A 181 -5.97 10.57 -5.89
N GLU A 182 -6.24 9.30 -6.13
CA GLU A 182 -6.60 8.33 -5.10
C GLU A 182 -5.43 7.99 -4.18
N VAL A 183 -5.74 7.77 -2.91
CA VAL A 183 -4.76 7.48 -1.86
C VAL A 183 -5.06 6.16 -1.19
N TRP A 184 -4.09 5.26 -1.22
CA TRP A 184 -4.12 3.99 -0.51
C TRP A 184 -3.56 4.15 0.90
N LEU A 185 -4.12 3.43 1.87
CA LEU A 185 -3.61 3.42 3.23
C LEU A 185 -3.20 2.01 3.65
N GLY A 186 -2.05 1.93 4.34
CA GLY A 186 -1.62 0.72 5.03
C GLY A 186 -2.14 0.67 6.46
N GLY A 187 -1.75 -0.38 7.18
CA GLY A 187 -2.08 -0.60 8.57
C GLY A 187 -3.19 -1.63 8.78
N GLN A 188 -3.24 -2.18 10.01
CA GLN A 188 -4.18 -3.26 10.38
C GLN A 188 -4.84 -3.03 11.75
N ALA A 189 -4.31 -2.13 12.56
CA ALA A 189 -4.94 -1.82 13.84
C ALA A 189 -6.34 -1.22 13.62
N PRO A 190 -7.33 -1.49 14.50
CA PRO A 190 -8.69 -0.96 14.33
C PRO A 190 -8.76 0.56 14.12
N SER A 191 -7.85 1.32 14.72
CA SER A 191 -7.74 2.77 14.52
C SER A 191 -7.23 3.14 13.12
N GLU A 192 -6.34 2.33 12.54
CA GLU A 192 -5.81 2.52 11.17
C GLU A 192 -6.87 2.15 10.13
N LEU A 193 -7.61 1.06 10.35
CA LEU A 193 -8.74 0.66 9.51
C LEU A 193 -9.83 1.74 9.49
N ARG A 194 -10.19 2.30 10.66
CA ARG A 194 -11.11 3.43 10.72
C ARG A 194 -10.57 4.68 10.03
N ARG A 195 -9.25 4.94 10.13
CA ARG A 195 -8.61 6.04 9.39
C ARG A 195 -8.73 5.80 7.89
N CYS A 196 -8.51 4.58 7.43
CA CYS A 196 -8.68 4.21 6.03
C CYS A 196 -10.11 4.50 5.55
N GLY A 197 -11.14 4.05 6.26
CA GLY A 197 -12.53 4.36 5.91
C GLY A 197 -12.86 5.86 5.87
N ARG A 198 -12.25 6.66 6.77
CA ARG A 198 -12.47 8.12 6.81
C ARG A 198 -11.70 8.87 5.70
N LEU A 199 -10.49 8.49 5.41
CA LEU A 199 -9.53 9.31 4.66
C LEU A 199 -8.95 8.62 3.40
N GLY A 200 -8.96 7.28 3.32
CA GLY A 200 -8.40 6.52 2.20
C GLY A 200 -9.39 6.31 1.07
N ASP A 201 -8.87 6.00 -0.11
CA ASP A 201 -9.65 5.52 -1.26
C ASP A 201 -9.37 4.04 -1.54
N GLY A 202 -8.32 3.48 -0.91
CA GLY A 202 -7.97 2.07 -0.95
C GLY A 202 -7.23 1.62 0.31
N TRP A 203 -7.22 0.33 0.55
CA TRP A 203 -6.54 -0.29 1.69
C TRP A 203 -5.56 -1.36 1.21
N LEU A 204 -4.31 -1.27 1.66
CA LEU A 204 -3.22 -2.18 1.29
C LEU A 204 -2.51 -2.70 2.55
N PRO A 205 -3.06 -3.72 3.24
CA PRO A 205 -2.41 -4.37 4.36
C PRO A 205 -1.23 -5.25 3.93
N SER A 206 -0.37 -5.58 4.89
CA SER A 206 0.76 -6.50 4.70
C SER A 206 0.82 -7.50 5.84
N PHE A 207 1.33 -8.72 5.61
CA PHE A 207 1.46 -9.76 6.64
C PHE A 207 0.14 -10.04 7.36
N THR A 208 -0.89 -10.38 6.61
CA THR A 208 -2.26 -10.56 7.10
C THR A 208 -2.85 -11.88 6.60
N THR A 209 -3.78 -12.43 7.37
CA THR A 209 -4.53 -13.64 6.99
C THR A 209 -5.77 -13.27 6.17
N PRO A 210 -6.33 -14.18 5.36
CA PRO A 210 -7.60 -13.94 4.66
C PRO A 210 -8.74 -13.53 5.61
N ALA A 211 -8.84 -14.14 6.78
CA ALA A 211 -9.85 -13.77 7.77
C ALA A 211 -9.70 -12.32 8.26
N ALA A 212 -8.47 -11.90 8.56
CA ALA A 212 -8.18 -10.52 8.97
C ALA A 212 -8.44 -9.52 7.82
N VAL A 213 -8.23 -9.92 6.56
CA VAL A 213 -8.60 -9.09 5.40
C VAL A 213 -10.10 -8.94 5.30
N ALA A 214 -10.89 -10.01 5.42
CA ALA A 214 -12.35 -9.94 5.42
C ALA A 214 -12.89 -8.97 6.51
N ASP A 215 -12.39 -9.10 7.73
CA ASP A 215 -12.75 -8.21 8.84
C ASP A 215 -12.31 -6.77 8.60
N GLY A 216 -11.13 -6.58 8.03
CA GLY A 216 -10.60 -5.27 7.67
C GLY A 216 -11.46 -4.58 6.61
N ILE A 217 -11.79 -5.26 5.52
CA ILE A 217 -12.67 -4.75 4.46
C ILE A 217 -14.01 -4.31 5.06
N ARG A 218 -14.61 -5.15 5.90
CA ARG A 218 -15.87 -4.82 6.58
C ARG A 218 -15.75 -3.55 7.42
N LEU A 219 -14.76 -3.45 8.31
CA LEU A 219 -14.58 -2.29 9.19
C LEU A 219 -14.27 -1.00 8.41
N VAL A 220 -13.46 -1.09 7.35
CA VAL A 220 -13.14 0.05 6.46
C VAL A 220 -14.40 0.51 5.75
N SER A 221 -15.19 -0.40 5.18
CA SER A 221 -16.42 -0.09 4.45
C SER A 221 -17.51 0.49 5.37
N GLU A 222 -17.73 -0.10 6.55
CA GLU A 222 -18.67 0.42 7.57
C GLU A 222 -18.27 1.84 8.01
N THR A 223 -16.97 2.06 8.21
CA THR A 223 -16.47 3.39 8.60
C THR A 223 -16.62 4.39 7.47
N ALA A 224 -16.34 4.02 6.22
CA ALA A 224 -16.56 4.89 5.07
C ALA A 224 -18.03 5.29 4.96
N ALA A 225 -18.94 4.33 5.03
CA ALA A 225 -20.39 4.58 4.99
C ALA A 225 -20.87 5.52 6.10
N ALA A 226 -20.36 5.34 7.34
CA ALA A 226 -20.67 6.22 8.46
C ALA A 226 -20.20 7.67 8.26
N HIS A 227 -19.28 7.91 7.33
CA HIS A 227 -18.77 9.24 6.94
C HIS A 227 -19.30 9.70 5.57
N GLY A 228 -20.36 9.07 5.04
CA GLY A 228 -20.95 9.41 3.75
C GLY A 228 -20.05 9.11 2.55
N ARG A 229 -19.13 8.16 2.67
CA ARG A 229 -18.19 7.73 1.64
C ARG A 229 -18.42 6.26 1.25
N SER A 230 -17.90 5.88 0.12
CA SER A 230 -17.72 4.47 -0.29
C SER A 230 -16.29 4.25 -0.76
N ILE A 231 -15.82 3.03 -0.65
CA ILE A 231 -14.55 2.61 -1.24
C ILE A 231 -14.88 1.63 -2.35
N ASP A 232 -14.25 1.81 -3.50
CA ASP A 232 -14.41 0.92 -4.64
C ASP A 232 -14.00 -0.50 -4.26
N PRO A 233 -14.78 -1.54 -4.57
CA PRO A 233 -14.39 -2.93 -4.34
C PRO A 233 -13.05 -3.32 -4.97
N GLU A 234 -12.62 -2.68 -6.04
CA GLU A 234 -11.30 -2.87 -6.66
C GLU A 234 -10.15 -2.25 -5.84
N HIS A 235 -10.44 -1.50 -4.78
CA HIS A 235 -9.45 -0.80 -3.96
C HIS A 235 -9.19 -1.47 -2.60
N PHE A 236 -9.49 -2.75 -2.47
CA PHE A 236 -9.04 -3.58 -1.35
C PHE A 236 -7.93 -4.51 -1.82
N GLY A 237 -6.71 -4.26 -1.35
CA GLY A 237 -5.54 -5.03 -1.77
C GLY A 237 -4.90 -5.82 -0.63
N ALA A 238 -3.79 -6.46 -0.94
CA ALA A 238 -2.87 -7.05 0.02
C ALA A 238 -1.45 -7.12 -0.54
N LEU A 239 -0.47 -6.74 0.27
CA LEU A 239 0.92 -7.10 0.04
C LEU A 239 1.11 -8.53 0.56
N VAL A 240 1.43 -9.44 -0.34
CA VAL A 240 1.55 -10.88 -0.06
C VAL A 240 3.00 -11.28 -0.02
N PRO A 241 3.59 -11.43 1.18
CA PRO A 241 4.97 -11.83 1.31
C PRO A 241 5.14 -13.32 0.97
N PHE A 242 6.26 -13.63 0.32
CA PHE A 242 6.63 -15.01 0.03
C PHE A 242 8.14 -15.22 0.17
N VAL A 243 8.53 -16.48 0.30
CA VAL A 243 9.93 -16.93 0.29
C VAL A 243 10.10 -18.05 -0.73
N HIS A 244 11.28 -18.10 -1.36
CA HIS A 244 11.63 -19.18 -2.29
C HIS A 244 12.02 -20.45 -1.54
N ALA A 245 12.77 -20.31 -0.45
CA ALA A 245 13.29 -21.43 0.33
C ALA A 245 12.72 -21.42 1.76
N ALA A 246 13.38 -20.77 2.68
CA ALA A 246 13.00 -20.74 4.08
C ALA A 246 12.87 -19.31 4.59
N LEU A 247 11.87 -19.09 5.43
CA LEU A 247 11.70 -17.79 6.09
C LEU A 247 12.92 -17.51 6.97
N PRO A 248 13.64 -16.39 6.75
CA PRO A 248 14.77 -16.04 7.59
C PRO A 248 14.36 -15.92 9.05
N GLU A 249 15.07 -16.61 9.98
CA GLU A 249 14.69 -16.70 11.40
C GLU A 249 14.54 -15.31 12.05
N ARG A 250 15.42 -14.36 11.71
CA ARG A 250 15.34 -12.96 12.17
C ARG A 250 14.02 -12.29 11.79
N PHE A 251 13.42 -12.71 10.66
CA PHE A 251 12.14 -12.18 10.19
C PHE A 251 10.99 -12.88 10.91
N ALA A 252 11.03 -14.21 11.04
CA ALA A 252 10.06 -14.98 11.81
C ALA A 252 9.99 -14.47 13.26
N GLN A 253 11.16 -14.19 13.88
CA GLN A 253 11.22 -13.64 15.23
C GLN A 253 10.54 -12.27 15.31
N ARG A 254 10.78 -11.37 14.35
CA ARG A 254 10.10 -10.04 14.32
C ARG A 254 8.59 -10.13 14.18
N LEU A 255 8.09 -11.12 13.44
CA LEU A 255 6.64 -11.36 13.34
C LEU A 255 6.09 -11.82 14.69
N ARG A 256 6.73 -12.81 15.33
CA ARG A 256 6.35 -13.30 16.66
C ARG A 256 6.38 -12.20 17.73
N ASP A 257 7.40 -11.32 17.69
CA ASP A 257 7.50 -10.20 18.62
C ASP A 257 6.35 -9.19 18.49
N ARG A 258 5.80 -9.04 17.29
CA ARG A 258 4.68 -8.13 17.00
C ARG A 258 3.32 -8.75 17.20
N GLN A 259 3.20 -10.00 16.87
CA GLN A 259 1.97 -10.80 16.91
C GLN A 259 2.30 -12.20 17.45
N PRO A 260 2.41 -12.36 18.78
CA PRO A 260 2.86 -13.62 19.38
C PRO A 260 1.98 -14.83 19.05
N ASP A 261 0.69 -14.58 18.81
CA ASP A 261 -0.30 -15.62 18.51
C ASP A 261 -0.39 -15.96 17.02
N LEU A 262 0.37 -15.28 16.14
CA LEU A 262 0.35 -15.48 14.70
C LEU A 262 1.48 -16.44 14.28
N ASP A 263 1.13 -17.55 13.64
CA ASP A 263 2.12 -18.38 12.96
C ASP A 263 2.62 -17.65 11.70
N PRO A 264 3.93 -17.41 11.55
CA PRO A 264 4.48 -16.83 10.32
C PRO A 264 4.03 -17.54 9.03
N ALA A 265 3.79 -18.84 9.05
CA ALA A 265 3.30 -19.61 7.91
C ALA A 265 1.87 -19.20 7.47
N GLU A 266 1.09 -18.60 8.35
CA GLU A 266 -0.24 -18.10 8.00
C GLU A 266 -0.21 -16.82 7.16
N VAL A 267 0.90 -16.08 7.17
CA VAL A 267 1.01 -14.78 6.50
C VAL A 267 2.14 -14.72 5.46
N VAL A 268 3.01 -15.72 5.42
CA VAL A 268 4.10 -15.81 4.44
C VAL A 268 3.89 -17.05 3.58
N ALA A 269 3.80 -16.86 2.28
CA ALA A 269 3.65 -17.95 1.33
C ALA A 269 5.01 -18.63 1.06
N HIS A 270 5.00 -19.95 0.82
CA HIS A 270 6.18 -20.72 0.48
C HIS A 270 6.17 -21.12 -1.01
N GLY A 271 7.16 -20.62 -1.75
CA GLY A 271 7.28 -20.81 -3.18
C GLY A 271 6.17 -20.11 -3.98
N ILE A 272 6.30 -20.12 -5.29
CA ILE A 272 5.38 -19.42 -6.19
C ILE A 272 3.98 -20.05 -6.20
N ARG A 273 3.87 -21.38 -6.08
CA ARG A 273 2.56 -22.04 -5.96
C ARG A 273 1.83 -21.68 -4.67
N GLY A 274 2.57 -21.59 -3.55
CA GLY A 274 2.00 -21.14 -2.28
C GLY A 274 1.55 -19.69 -2.35
N LEU A 275 2.30 -18.85 -3.07
CA LEU A 275 1.90 -17.46 -3.33
C LEU A 275 0.60 -17.40 -4.12
N ARG A 276 0.44 -18.20 -5.20
CA ARG A 276 -0.82 -18.28 -5.95
C ARG A 276 -1.99 -18.69 -5.07
N SER A 277 -1.85 -19.79 -4.32
CA SER A 277 -2.92 -20.25 -3.42
C SER A 277 -3.33 -19.17 -2.43
N ARG A 278 -2.37 -18.41 -1.88
CA ARG A 278 -2.66 -17.30 -0.97
C ARG A 278 -3.42 -16.16 -1.67
N LEU A 279 -3.08 -15.84 -2.92
CA LEU A 279 -3.84 -14.84 -3.69
C LEU A 279 -5.29 -15.30 -3.90
N GLU A 280 -5.49 -16.56 -4.27
CA GLU A 280 -6.83 -17.13 -4.48
C GLU A 280 -7.69 -17.10 -3.19
N GLU A 281 -7.09 -17.41 -2.03
CA GLU A 281 -7.73 -17.25 -0.73
C GLU A 281 -8.13 -15.79 -0.46
N LEU A 282 -7.25 -14.83 -0.75
CA LEU A 282 -7.51 -13.41 -0.54
C LEU A 282 -8.57 -12.87 -1.52
N VAL A 283 -8.60 -13.35 -2.76
CA VAL A 283 -9.68 -13.05 -3.72
C VAL A 283 -11.01 -13.50 -3.16
N SER A 284 -11.07 -14.71 -2.58
CA SER A 284 -12.32 -15.27 -2.04
C SER A 284 -12.93 -14.44 -0.91
N VAL A 285 -12.17 -13.58 -0.26
CA VAL A 285 -12.62 -12.68 0.81
C VAL A 285 -12.75 -11.22 0.37
N GLY A 286 -12.61 -10.92 -0.93
CA GLY A 286 -12.89 -9.62 -1.52
C GLY A 286 -11.67 -8.71 -1.77
N ALA A 287 -10.45 -9.23 -1.64
CA ALA A 287 -9.28 -8.48 -2.10
C ALA A 287 -9.11 -8.61 -3.61
N SER A 288 -8.62 -7.56 -4.27
CA SER A 288 -8.54 -7.47 -5.74
C SER A 288 -7.18 -6.98 -6.25
N LYS A 289 -6.42 -6.24 -5.44
CA LYS A 289 -5.09 -5.74 -5.80
C LYS A 289 -4.01 -6.40 -4.96
N PHE A 290 -3.10 -7.10 -5.62
CA PHE A 290 -2.08 -7.90 -4.94
C PHE A 290 -0.68 -7.40 -5.26
N VAL A 291 0.20 -7.44 -4.27
CA VAL A 291 1.61 -7.14 -4.43
C VAL A 291 2.41 -8.38 -4.03
N ALA A 292 2.95 -9.12 -5.00
CA ALA A 292 3.90 -10.20 -4.73
C ALA A 292 5.19 -9.61 -4.14
N PHE A 293 5.60 -10.06 -2.95
CA PHE A 293 6.68 -9.43 -2.20
C PHE A 293 7.67 -10.47 -1.65
N PRO A 294 8.84 -10.68 -2.29
CA PRO A 294 9.84 -11.62 -1.80
C PRO A 294 10.48 -11.12 -0.50
N LEU A 295 10.70 -12.03 0.45
CA LEU A 295 11.37 -11.76 1.72
C LEU A 295 12.79 -12.25 1.77
N ASP A 296 13.17 -13.21 0.94
CA ASP A 296 14.52 -13.69 0.70
C ASP A 296 15.05 -13.11 -0.62
N GLU A 297 16.36 -12.86 -0.66
CA GLU A 297 17.03 -12.33 -1.86
C GLU A 297 16.98 -13.39 -2.97
N PRO A 298 16.34 -13.11 -4.11
CA PRO A 298 16.39 -14.01 -5.24
C PRO A 298 17.82 -14.18 -5.76
N SER A 299 18.19 -15.40 -6.12
CA SER A 299 19.47 -15.65 -6.82
C SER A 299 19.49 -15.07 -8.23
N ASP A 300 18.31 -14.92 -8.83
CA ASP A 300 18.09 -14.31 -10.13
C ASP A 300 16.73 -13.58 -10.12
N TRP A 301 16.78 -12.24 -10.20
CA TRP A 301 15.59 -11.41 -10.22
C TRP A 301 14.76 -11.61 -11.48
N HIS A 302 15.41 -11.76 -12.63
CA HIS A 302 14.74 -11.98 -13.91
C HIS A 302 13.91 -13.28 -13.88
N ALA A 303 14.56 -14.39 -13.51
CA ALA A 303 13.88 -15.69 -13.40
C ALA A 303 12.73 -15.65 -12.38
N THR A 304 12.96 -15.00 -11.22
CA THR A 304 11.91 -14.88 -10.19
C THR A 304 10.68 -14.11 -10.69
N VAL A 305 10.88 -13.00 -11.39
CA VAL A 305 9.79 -12.19 -11.92
C VAL A 305 9.04 -12.93 -13.04
N GLU A 306 9.75 -13.70 -13.89
CA GLU A 306 9.12 -14.55 -14.90
C GLU A 306 8.30 -15.69 -14.29
N ASP A 307 8.80 -16.34 -13.25
CA ASP A 307 8.06 -17.38 -12.53
C ASP A 307 6.79 -16.81 -11.88
N VAL A 308 6.89 -15.66 -11.21
CA VAL A 308 5.74 -14.96 -10.62
C VAL A 308 4.75 -14.54 -11.71
N ALA A 309 5.22 -14.01 -12.84
CA ALA A 309 4.37 -13.61 -13.96
C ALA A 309 3.61 -14.83 -14.53
N THR A 310 4.31 -15.92 -14.78
CA THR A 310 3.72 -17.16 -15.33
C THR A 310 2.61 -17.71 -14.44
N GLU A 311 2.80 -17.66 -13.13
CA GLU A 311 1.85 -18.23 -12.18
C GLU A 311 0.70 -17.28 -11.81
N LEU A 312 0.97 -15.97 -11.67
CA LEU A 312 -0.01 -15.03 -11.12
C LEU A 312 -0.71 -14.16 -12.17
N LEU A 313 -0.06 -13.76 -13.27
CA LEU A 313 -0.70 -12.88 -14.25
C LEU A 313 -1.91 -13.50 -14.94
N PRO A 314 -2.04 -14.84 -15.09
CA PRO A 314 -3.30 -15.45 -15.55
C PRO A 314 -4.50 -15.19 -14.63
N LEU A 315 -4.30 -14.71 -13.39
CA LEU A 315 -5.37 -14.29 -12.49
C LEU A 315 -5.83 -12.84 -12.75
N GLN A 316 -5.06 -12.01 -13.46
CA GLN A 316 -5.47 -10.64 -13.81
C GLN A 316 -6.67 -10.67 -14.77
N THR A 317 -7.62 -9.75 -14.52
CA THR A 317 -8.84 -9.60 -15.32
C THR A 317 -9.03 -8.18 -15.84
#